data_d4e6169a515b497d70f5a0acc222586d
#
_entry.id   d4e6169a515b497d70f5a0acc222586d
#
_cell.length_a   1.000
_cell.length_b   1.000
_cell.length_c   1.000
_cell.angle_alpha   90.00
_cell.angle_beta   90.00
_cell.angle_gamma   90.00
#
_symmetry.space_group_name_H-M   'P 1'
#
loop_
_entity.id
_entity.type
_entity.pdbx_description
1 polymer ?
#
loop_
_entity_poly.entity_id
_entity_poly.type
_entity_poly.pdbx_seq_one_letter_code
_entity_poly.pdbx_strand_id
1 'polypeptide(L)'
;MIKKLSIISIFGILSFSALQAQTTVYAYLKDAQGKPVENAEVDLRDSDNDVTADKIGYFQLVDMKPGHYSITISKPGFEHKIIEFDVNANEKKKDLGSISLAPSLDMTDLGVITIDDSDTQDSDNGSTQPTVGLLSSGRDAFANVAAFELGAYWFRPRGVDNRFEDILFNGVSMSKNDDGRVDFSNWGGLNDVTRYPQENVENLTPSEFTFGNLGGVTYYNTRASSYRKGTSLAYSFTNRSYFHRAMATYNSGLNKKGWAYTFSASRRWAEEGVIEGTYQDAYAYFLSVEKRLGERHALNFTAFGSPTYRGSNSPNTQEVYDLAGKNYNSYWGWHEGEKRNSRIRKVFEPVFQMAHYWKIGKSSNLNSTFSYQQGEDARSRLDWFHGADPN
;
A
#
# COMPACT_ATOMS: atom_id res chain seq x y z
N MET A 1 87.85 -11.27 27.31
CA MET A 1 86.84 -12.09 26.62
C MET A 1 85.52 -11.93 27.37
N ILE A 2 84.63 -11.08 26.89
CA ILE A 2 83.40 -10.69 27.54
C ILE A 2 82.24 -11.49 26.93
N LYS A 3 81.56 -12.29 27.73
CA LYS A 3 80.35 -13.02 27.34
C LYS A 3 79.18 -12.06 27.41
N LYS A 4 78.50 -11.87 26.29
CA LYS A 4 77.21 -11.12 26.20
C LYS A 4 76.09 -12.03 26.65
N LEU A 5 75.40 -11.59 27.69
CA LEU A 5 74.14 -12.18 28.14
C LEU A 5 72.98 -11.53 27.37
N SER A 6 72.23 -12.30 26.60
CA SER A 6 71.02 -11.84 25.92
C SER A 6 69.83 -12.04 26.83
N ILE A 7 69.17 -10.94 27.21
CA ILE A 7 67.88 -10.96 27.93
C ILE A 7 66.79 -11.06 26.88
N ILE A 8 66.06 -12.16 26.86
CA ILE A 8 64.85 -12.33 26.08
C ILE A 8 63.69 -11.80 26.92
N SER A 9 63.18 -10.63 26.56
CA SER A 9 61.91 -10.09 27.10
C SER A 9 60.72 -10.83 26.50
N ILE A 10 60.09 -11.68 27.26
CA ILE A 10 58.78 -12.27 26.92
C ILE A 10 57.71 -11.19 27.17
N PHE A 11 57.28 -10.56 26.11
CA PHE A 11 56.10 -9.68 26.14
C PHE A 11 54.86 -10.59 26.04
N GLY A 12 54.26 -10.89 27.17
CA GLY A 12 52.97 -11.56 27.24
C GLY A 12 51.85 -10.60 26.73
N ILE A 13 51.37 -10.87 25.55
CA ILE A 13 50.17 -10.25 25.01
C ILE A 13 48.97 -10.82 25.79
N LEU A 14 48.53 -10.09 26.82
CA LEU A 14 47.22 -10.32 27.44
C LEU A 14 46.15 -9.87 26.44
N SER A 15 45.62 -10.81 25.68
CA SER A 15 44.40 -10.61 24.91
C SER A 15 43.24 -10.41 25.90
N PHE A 16 42.91 -9.17 26.19
CA PHE A 16 41.64 -8.83 26.83
C PHE A 16 40.54 -9.15 25.83
N SER A 17 39.99 -10.36 25.90
CA SER A 17 38.66 -10.63 25.36
C SER A 17 37.70 -9.76 26.13
N ALA A 18 37.30 -8.63 25.56
CA ALA A 18 36.19 -7.86 26.08
C ALA A 18 34.96 -8.80 26.02
N LEU A 19 34.56 -9.34 27.18
CA LEU A 19 33.23 -9.92 27.33
C LEU A 19 32.24 -8.78 27.04
N GLN A 20 31.75 -8.73 25.82
CA GLN A 20 30.62 -7.86 25.52
C GLN A 20 29.44 -8.40 26.32
N ALA A 21 28.95 -7.62 27.25
CA ALA A 21 27.77 -7.96 28.02
C ALA A 21 26.58 -8.08 27.02
N GLN A 22 26.04 -9.28 26.92
CA GLN A 22 24.83 -9.53 26.16
C GLN A 22 23.64 -9.03 26.96
N THR A 23 22.82 -8.20 26.36
CA THR A 23 21.64 -7.60 27.01
C THR A 23 20.40 -8.38 26.62
N THR A 24 19.52 -8.66 27.58
CA THR A 24 18.18 -9.15 27.33
C THR A 24 17.21 -7.98 27.39
N VAL A 25 16.48 -7.75 26.27
CA VAL A 25 15.44 -6.73 26.19
C VAL A 25 14.08 -7.40 26.27
N TYR A 26 13.16 -6.87 27.10
CA TYR A 26 11.84 -7.47 27.29
C TYR A 26 10.75 -6.43 27.46
N ALA A 27 9.50 -6.82 27.20
CA ALA A 27 8.32 -6.00 27.42
C ALA A 27 7.06 -6.84 27.60
N TYR A 28 5.96 -6.18 27.98
CA TYR A 28 4.63 -6.76 28.06
C TYR A 28 3.68 -6.07 27.09
N LEU A 29 3.02 -6.83 26.24
CA LEU A 29 2.03 -6.34 25.29
C LEU A 29 0.65 -6.37 25.91
N LYS A 30 -0.07 -5.25 25.84
CA LYS A 30 -1.44 -5.11 26.36
C LYS A 30 -2.32 -4.43 25.32
N ASP A 31 -3.61 -4.73 25.34
CA ASP A 31 -4.60 -3.97 24.59
C ASP A 31 -4.96 -2.65 25.28
N ALA A 32 -5.85 -1.86 24.68
CA ALA A 32 -6.33 -0.60 25.24
C ALA A 32 -7.08 -0.75 26.58
N GLN A 33 -7.56 -1.96 26.90
CA GLN A 33 -8.23 -2.30 28.14
C GLN A 33 -7.29 -2.88 29.20
N GLY A 34 -5.98 -2.99 28.87
CA GLY A 34 -4.95 -3.53 29.76
C GLY A 34 -4.88 -5.07 29.77
N LYS A 35 -5.63 -5.77 28.93
CA LYS A 35 -5.59 -7.23 28.78
C LYS A 35 -4.34 -7.65 28.01
N PRO A 36 -3.67 -8.75 28.41
CA PRO A 36 -2.50 -9.25 27.68
C PRO A 36 -2.80 -9.59 26.21
N VAL A 37 -1.86 -9.26 25.32
CA VAL A 37 -1.94 -9.59 23.89
C VAL A 37 -0.99 -10.74 23.63
N GLU A 38 -1.54 -11.99 23.59
CA GLU A 38 -0.79 -13.21 23.31
C GLU A 38 -0.52 -13.41 21.81
N ASN A 39 0.48 -14.21 21.44
CA ASN A 39 0.81 -14.57 20.06
C ASN A 39 1.02 -13.38 19.11
N ALA A 40 1.45 -12.22 19.62
CA ALA A 40 1.93 -11.12 18.80
C ALA A 40 3.34 -11.44 18.31
N GLU A 41 3.60 -11.23 17.03
CA GLU A 41 4.92 -11.35 16.44
C GLU A 41 5.73 -10.09 16.71
N VAL A 42 6.97 -10.25 17.12
CA VAL A 42 7.92 -9.16 17.39
C VAL A 42 9.13 -9.38 16.50
N ASP A 43 9.21 -8.60 15.43
CA ASP A 43 10.27 -8.68 14.44
C ASP A 43 11.37 -7.68 14.79
N LEU A 44 12.60 -8.12 14.94
CA LEU A 44 13.74 -7.24 15.11
C LEU A 44 14.25 -6.83 13.73
N ARG A 45 14.18 -5.55 13.43
CA ARG A 45 14.61 -4.99 12.16
C ARG A 45 16.09 -5.35 11.89
N ASP A 46 16.36 -5.87 10.70
CA ASP A 46 17.71 -6.31 10.26
C ASP A 46 18.27 -7.56 10.96
N SER A 47 17.44 -8.36 11.63
CA SER A 47 17.81 -9.62 12.29
C SER A 47 16.82 -10.73 11.97
N ASP A 48 17.29 -11.98 11.98
CA ASP A 48 16.44 -13.18 11.86
C ASP A 48 15.85 -13.63 13.22
N ASN A 49 15.94 -12.80 14.27
CA ASN A 49 15.47 -13.13 15.61
C ASN A 49 14.03 -12.64 15.83
N ASP A 50 13.10 -13.33 15.18
CA ASP A 50 11.67 -13.10 15.41
C ASP A 50 11.25 -13.84 16.67
N VAL A 51 10.54 -13.15 17.57
CA VAL A 51 9.99 -13.73 18.78
C VAL A 51 8.49 -13.53 18.84
N THR A 52 7.80 -14.43 19.56
CA THR A 52 6.36 -14.35 19.73
C THR A 52 6.03 -14.11 21.20
N ALA A 53 5.10 -13.20 21.48
CA ALA A 53 4.63 -12.93 22.83
C ALA A 53 3.86 -14.13 23.40
N ASP A 54 4.08 -14.44 24.66
CA ASP A 54 3.44 -15.54 25.37
C ASP A 54 1.99 -15.21 25.81
N LYS A 55 1.38 -16.10 26.58
CA LYS A 55 -0.02 -15.97 27.06
C LYS A 55 -0.28 -14.76 27.96
N ILE A 56 0.76 -14.22 28.57
CA ILE A 56 0.67 -13.01 29.41
C ILE A 56 1.14 -11.76 28.66
N GLY A 57 1.35 -11.87 27.34
CA GLY A 57 1.83 -10.78 26.49
C GLY A 57 3.32 -10.48 26.66
N TYR A 58 4.08 -11.34 27.32
CA TYR A 58 5.52 -11.15 27.54
C TYR A 58 6.31 -11.63 26.34
N PHE A 59 7.31 -10.85 25.95
CA PHE A 59 8.34 -11.26 24.99
C PHE A 59 9.73 -10.84 25.47
N GLN A 60 10.75 -11.52 24.97
CA GLN A 60 12.15 -11.16 25.23
C GLN A 60 13.03 -11.39 24.01
N LEU A 61 13.93 -10.44 23.77
CA LEU A 61 15.01 -10.51 22.80
C LEU A 61 16.31 -10.75 23.57
N VAL A 62 16.97 -11.86 23.31
CA VAL A 62 18.21 -12.25 23.99
C VAL A 62 19.43 -11.91 23.15
N ASP A 63 20.60 -11.86 23.79
CA ASP A 63 21.90 -11.69 23.14
C ASP A 63 22.06 -10.38 22.35
N MET A 64 21.36 -9.31 22.77
CA MET A 64 21.46 -8.01 22.14
C MET A 64 22.80 -7.35 22.44
N LYS A 65 23.47 -6.86 21.42
CA LYS A 65 24.71 -6.08 21.51
C LYS A 65 24.38 -4.60 21.75
N PRO A 66 25.32 -3.82 22.32
CA PRO A 66 25.13 -2.37 22.39
C PRO A 66 24.89 -1.77 20.99
N GLY A 67 23.84 -0.94 20.86
CA GLY A 67 23.43 -0.33 19.59
C GLY A 67 22.02 0.23 19.62
N HIS A 68 21.62 0.84 18.53
CA HIS A 68 20.26 1.34 18.29
C HIS A 68 19.45 0.28 17.55
N TYR A 69 18.23 -0.01 18.02
CA TYR A 69 17.38 -1.06 17.48
C TYR A 69 15.96 -0.57 17.25
N SER A 70 15.30 -1.16 16.30
CA SER A 70 13.88 -0.97 16.01
C SER A 70 13.19 -2.33 15.95
N ILE A 71 12.12 -2.50 16.70
CA ILE A 71 11.25 -3.68 16.63
C ILE A 71 9.91 -3.28 16.04
N THR A 72 9.35 -4.19 15.24
CA THR A 72 7.98 -4.09 14.73
C THR A 72 7.14 -5.14 15.43
N ILE A 73 6.10 -4.71 16.11
CA ILE A 73 5.15 -5.59 16.79
C ILE A 73 3.91 -5.68 15.93
N SER A 74 3.53 -6.92 15.58
CA SER A 74 2.38 -7.19 14.72
C SER A 74 1.51 -8.29 15.29
N LYS A 75 0.19 -8.11 15.19
CA LYS A 75 -0.81 -9.13 15.50
C LYS A 75 -2.08 -8.87 14.68
N PRO A 76 -2.72 -9.90 14.09
CA PRO A 76 -4.02 -9.76 13.47
C PRO A 76 -5.04 -9.12 14.42
N GLY A 77 -5.77 -8.09 13.95
CA GLY A 77 -6.73 -7.33 14.76
C GLY A 77 -6.13 -6.20 15.62
N PHE A 78 -4.83 -5.93 15.49
CA PHE A 78 -4.16 -4.82 16.15
C PHE A 78 -3.33 -4.00 15.17
N GLU A 79 -3.17 -2.71 15.44
CA GLU A 79 -2.28 -1.86 14.67
C GLU A 79 -0.82 -2.28 14.86
N HIS A 80 -0.06 -2.25 13.77
CA HIS A 80 1.39 -2.46 13.84
C HIS A 80 2.03 -1.34 14.64
N LYS A 81 2.92 -1.71 15.57
CA LYS A 81 3.63 -0.73 16.39
C LYS A 81 5.13 -0.89 16.23
N ILE A 82 5.78 0.23 15.93
CA ILE A 82 7.24 0.29 15.83
C ILE A 82 7.75 0.94 17.12
N ILE A 83 8.75 0.30 17.74
CA ILE A 83 9.42 0.79 18.95
C ILE A 83 10.91 0.85 18.66
N GLU A 84 11.48 2.03 18.86
CA GLU A 84 12.92 2.23 18.76
C GLU A 84 13.51 2.33 20.17
N PHE A 85 14.67 1.72 20.38
CA PHE A 85 15.35 1.73 21.67
C PHE A 85 16.86 1.53 21.51
N ASP A 86 17.61 2.04 22.49
CA ASP A 86 19.07 1.89 22.56
C ASP A 86 19.45 0.85 23.60
N VAL A 87 20.40 0.00 23.28
CA VAL A 87 21.02 -0.94 24.20
C VAL A 87 22.40 -0.42 24.58
N ASN A 88 22.65 -0.22 25.88
CA ASN A 88 23.92 0.29 26.39
C ASN A 88 24.88 -0.84 26.77
N ALA A 89 26.19 -0.59 26.67
CA ALA A 89 27.25 -1.59 26.89
C ALA A 89 27.28 -2.20 28.30
N ASN A 90 26.71 -1.53 29.31
CA ASN A 90 26.72 -1.99 30.69
C ASN A 90 25.35 -2.49 31.20
N GLU A 91 24.37 -2.61 30.33
CA GLU A 91 23.01 -2.98 30.66
C GLU A 91 22.81 -4.49 30.43
N LYS A 92 22.57 -5.26 31.51
CA LYS A 92 22.30 -6.71 31.39
C LYS A 92 20.86 -7.02 31.03
N LYS A 93 19.93 -6.16 31.43
CA LYS A 93 18.51 -6.30 31.14
C LYS A 93 17.92 -4.92 30.87
N LYS A 94 17.12 -4.83 29.80
CA LYS A 94 16.41 -3.61 29.45
C LYS A 94 14.90 -3.88 29.42
N ASP A 95 14.18 -3.16 30.23
CA ASP A 95 12.71 -3.20 30.27
C ASP A 95 12.15 -2.09 29.39
N LEU A 96 11.40 -2.45 28.36
CA LEU A 96 10.65 -1.51 27.52
C LEU A 96 9.26 -1.19 28.12
N GLY A 97 8.92 -1.79 29.28
CA GLY A 97 7.68 -1.56 29.96
C GLY A 97 6.47 -2.26 29.36
N SER A 98 5.30 -1.67 29.59
CA SER A 98 4.06 -2.15 28.98
C SER A 98 3.79 -1.38 27.68
N ILE A 99 3.75 -2.10 26.57
CA ILE A 99 3.47 -1.58 25.24
C ILE A 99 1.98 -1.82 24.95
N SER A 100 1.21 -0.74 24.80
CA SER A 100 -0.20 -0.84 24.44
C SER A 100 -0.32 -0.95 22.92
N LEU A 101 -1.04 -1.96 22.44
CA LEU A 101 -1.45 -2.13 21.06
C LEU A 101 -2.90 -1.65 20.92
N ALA A 102 -3.13 -0.72 20.02
CA ALA A 102 -4.48 -0.31 19.67
C ALA A 102 -5.13 -1.41 18.81
N PRO A 103 -6.44 -1.69 18.99
CA PRO A 103 -7.14 -2.54 18.07
C PRO A 103 -7.01 -1.93 16.67
N SER A 104 -6.64 -2.75 15.69
CA SER A 104 -6.73 -2.33 14.30
C SER A 104 -8.22 -2.13 14.01
N LEU A 105 -8.57 -0.95 13.56
CA LEU A 105 -9.87 -0.68 12.93
C LEU A 105 -9.87 -1.27 11.51
N ASP A 106 -9.10 -2.34 11.31
CA ASP A 106 -9.04 -3.04 10.04
C ASP A 106 -10.42 -3.69 9.81
N MET A 107 -11.24 -2.97 9.05
CA MET A 107 -12.61 -3.36 8.70
C MET A 107 -12.65 -4.69 7.93
N THR A 108 -11.52 -5.28 7.60
CA THR A 108 -11.41 -6.62 7.02
C THR A 108 -11.76 -7.74 8.00
N ASP A 109 -11.44 -7.59 9.27
CA ASP A 109 -11.81 -8.59 10.30
C ASP A 109 -13.31 -8.59 10.62
N LEU A 110 -14.02 -7.53 10.25
CA LEU A 110 -15.47 -7.41 10.42
C LEU A 110 -16.28 -7.85 9.18
N GLY A 111 -15.62 -8.39 8.15
CA GLY A 111 -16.29 -8.70 6.88
C GLY A 111 -16.81 -7.46 6.15
N VAL A 112 -16.36 -6.27 6.54
CA VAL A 112 -16.73 -5.03 5.88
C VAL A 112 -15.95 -4.91 4.59
N ILE A 113 -16.68 -4.95 3.51
CA ILE A 113 -16.19 -4.81 2.14
C ILE A 113 -15.64 -3.40 1.99
N THR A 114 -14.33 -3.27 1.79
CA THR A 114 -13.75 -2.04 1.30
C THR A 114 -14.20 -1.88 -0.16
N ILE A 115 -15.20 -1.05 -0.39
CA ILE A 115 -15.66 -0.74 -1.73
C ILE A 115 -14.58 0.10 -2.37
N ASP A 116 -14.08 -0.38 -3.49
CA ASP A 116 -13.09 0.34 -4.28
C ASP A 116 -13.80 1.46 -5.06
N ASP A 117 -13.54 2.70 -4.69
CA ASP A 117 -14.17 3.87 -5.30
C ASP A 117 -13.58 4.28 -6.65
N SER A 118 -12.62 3.53 -7.17
CA SER A 118 -12.18 3.73 -8.56
C SER A 118 -13.33 3.57 -9.57
N ASP A 119 -14.44 2.97 -9.14
CA ASP A 119 -15.59 2.69 -9.97
C ASP A 119 -16.63 3.81 -10.04
N THR A 120 -16.54 4.82 -9.18
CA THR A 120 -17.47 5.97 -9.21
C THR A 120 -17.03 7.05 -10.20
N GLN A 121 -16.03 6.77 -11.00
CA GLN A 121 -15.41 7.73 -11.90
C GLN A 121 -16.15 7.84 -13.21
N ASP A 122 -17.26 8.51 -13.24
CA ASP A 122 -17.94 8.86 -14.47
C ASP A 122 -18.26 10.33 -14.56
N SER A 123 -17.28 11.09 -15.01
CA SER A 123 -17.56 12.38 -15.62
C SER A 123 -16.76 12.51 -16.91
N ASP A 124 -17.43 13.02 -17.92
CA ASP A 124 -16.89 13.33 -19.25
C ASP A 124 -15.64 14.25 -19.24
N ASN A 125 -15.27 14.78 -18.08
CA ASN A 125 -14.20 15.76 -17.92
C ASN A 125 -12.89 15.20 -17.35
N GLY A 126 -12.72 13.90 -17.23
CA GLY A 126 -11.41 13.30 -16.87
C GLY A 126 -10.88 13.63 -15.47
N SER A 127 -11.66 14.29 -14.62
CA SER A 127 -11.23 14.78 -13.30
C SER A 127 -11.83 13.98 -12.17
N THR A 128 -11.70 12.67 -12.21
CA THR A 128 -12.29 11.82 -11.20
C THR A 128 -11.25 11.34 -10.21
N GLN A 129 -11.56 11.52 -8.96
CA GLN A 129 -10.71 11.21 -7.83
C GLN A 129 -11.27 10.01 -7.08
N PRO A 130 -10.56 8.89 -7.00
CA PRO A 130 -10.92 7.80 -6.10
C PRO A 130 -10.48 8.21 -4.70
N THR A 131 -11.41 8.62 -3.91
CA THR A 131 -11.09 9.24 -2.64
C THR A 131 -11.26 8.29 -1.48
N VAL A 132 -12.11 7.27 -1.57
CA VAL A 132 -12.40 6.42 -0.41
C VAL A 132 -11.25 5.46 -0.10
N GLY A 133 -10.64 4.82 -1.08
CA GLY A 133 -9.48 3.92 -0.85
C GLY A 133 -8.30 4.66 -0.22
N LEU A 134 -7.97 5.85 -0.74
CA LEU A 134 -6.92 6.72 -0.22
C LEU A 134 -7.29 7.31 1.13
N LEU A 135 -8.50 7.82 1.29
CA LEU A 135 -8.97 8.40 2.55
C LEU A 135 -9.05 7.35 3.66
N SER A 136 -9.51 6.14 3.36
CA SER A 136 -9.57 5.07 4.35
C SER A 136 -8.22 4.44 4.66
N SER A 137 -7.22 4.58 3.79
CA SER A 137 -5.84 4.13 4.05
C SER A 137 -5.00 5.19 4.76
N GLY A 138 -5.43 6.45 4.74
CA GLY A 138 -4.75 7.54 5.43
C GLY A 138 -4.81 7.40 6.96
N ARG A 139 -3.77 7.86 7.65
CA ARG A 139 -3.74 7.93 9.12
C ARG A 139 -4.43 9.18 9.66
N ASP A 140 -4.86 10.07 8.80
CA ASP A 140 -5.55 11.30 9.18
C ASP A 140 -6.98 11.00 9.65
N ALA A 141 -7.31 11.37 10.88
CA ALA A 141 -8.63 11.17 11.45
C ALA A 141 -9.74 11.90 10.67
N PHE A 142 -9.45 13.11 10.14
CA PHE A 142 -10.39 13.86 9.33
C PHE A 142 -10.70 13.15 8.01
N ALA A 143 -9.66 12.68 7.29
CA ALA A 143 -9.83 11.97 6.03
C ALA A 143 -10.62 10.67 6.22
N ASN A 144 -10.35 9.91 7.29
CA ASN A 144 -11.10 8.69 7.60
C ASN A 144 -12.58 8.96 7.89
N VAL A 145 -12.89 9.97 8.72
CA VAL A 145 -14.27 10.36 9.01
C VAL A 145 -14.96 10.88 7.76
N ALA A 146 -14.29 11.72 6.98
CA ALA A 146 -14.82 12.27 5.74
C ALA A 146 -15.11 11.18 4.70
N ALA A 147 -14.25 10.18 4.58
CA ALA A 147 -14.47 9.02 3.69
C ALA A 147 -15.73 8.22 4.08
N PHE A 148 -15.98 8.07 5.37
CA PHE A 148 -17.14 7.33 5.88
C PHE A 148 -18.44 8.13 5.74
N GLU A 149 -18.44 9.40 6.18
CA GLU A 149 -19.66 10.21 6.31
C GLU A 149 -20.12 10.79 4.96
N LEU A 150 -19.19 11.26 4.13
CA LEU A 150 -19.52 12.01 2.92
C LEU A 150 -19.63 11.14 1.68
N GLY A 151 -19.22 9.88 1.76
CA GLY A 151 -19.00 9.05 0.59
C GLY A 151 -17.98 9.73 -0.33
N ALA A 152 -17.28 8.98 -1.15
CA ALA A 152 -16.12 9.54 -1.77
C ALA A 152 -16.32 10.21 -3.12
N TYR A 153 -17.52 10.25 -3.58
CA TYR A 153 -17.78 10.87 -4.89
C TYR A 153 -17.50 12.36 -4.82
N TRP A 154 -16.53 12.86 -5.60
CA TRP A 154 -16.14 14.28 -5.65
C TRP A 154 -15.53 14.87 -4.37
N PHE A 155 -15.27 14.05 -3.35
CA PHE A 155 -14.62 14.59 -2.17
C PHE A 155 -13.18 15.00 -2.49
N ARG A 156 -12.90 16.28 -2.29
CA ARG A 156 -11.55 16.84 -2.40
C ARG A 156 -11.11 17.25 -1.00
N PRO A 157 -10.14 16.57 -0.40
CA PRO A 157 -9.67 16.94 0.92
C PRO A 157 -9.36 18.44 0.96
N ARG A 158 -10.00 19.15 1.88
CA ARG A 158 -9.86 20.61 2.02
C ARG A 158 -10.11 21.42 0.73
N GLY A 159 -10.87 20.88 -0.21
CA GLY A 159 -11.17 21.53 -1.49
C GLY A 159 -10.01 21.55 -2.50
N VAL A 160 -8.89 20.90 -2.21
CA VAL A 160 -7.73 20.86 -3.09
C VAL A 160 -7.96 19.86 -4.23
N ASP A 161 -7.63 20.28 -5.47
CA ASP A 161 -7.71 19.42 -6.64
C ASP A 161 -6.57 18.38 -6.61
N ASN A 162 -6.84 17.15 -7.07
CA ASN A 162 -5.89 16.03 -7.04
C ASN A 162 -4.64 16.24 -7.93
N ARG A 163 -4.63 17.21 -8.83
CA ARG A 163 -3.41 17.63 -9.54
C ARG A 163 -2.33 18.18 -8.62
N PHE A 164 -2.71 18.57 -7.42
CA PHE A 164 -1.83 19.09 -6.39
C PHE A 164 -1.51 18.06 -5.30
N GLU A 165 -1.77 16.78 -5.56
CA GLU A 165 -1.37 15.66 -4.73
C GLU A 165 -0.27 14.85 -5.43
N ASP A 166 0.78 14.50 -4.70
CA ASP A 166 1.82 13.63 -5.22
C ASP A 166 1.57 12.18 -4.78
N ILE A 167 1.32 11.30 -5.74
CA ILE A 167 1.24 9.86 -5.51
C ILE A 167 2.46 9.20 -6.12
N LEU A 168 3.27 8.59 -5.26
CA LEU A 168 4.54 8.01 -5.63
C LEU A 168 4.52 6.49 -5.45
N PHE A 169 4.96 5.76 -6.47
CA PHE A 169 5.26 4.33 -6.38
C PHE A 169 6.77 4.13 -6.51
N ASN A 170 7.42 3.63 -5.46
CA ASN A 170 8.89 3.50 -5.39
C ASN A 170 9.64 4.79 -5.75
N GLY A 171 9.09 5.95 -5.36
CA GLY A 171 9.67 7.27 -5.62
C GLY A 171 9.36 7.87 -7.01
N VAL A 172 8.60 7.17 -7.85
CA VAL A 172 8.17 7.68 -9.17
C VAL A 172 6.75 8.23 -9.07
N SER A 173 6.55 9.48 -9.52
CA SER A 173 5.24 10.11 -9.58
C SER A 173 4.34 9.41 -10.59
N MET A 174 3.09 9.19 -10.20
CA MET A 174 2.04 8.62 -11.04
C MET A 174 1.17 9.69 -11.70
N SER A 175 1.52 10.98 -11.53
CA SER A 175 0.83 12.08 -12.18
C SER A 175 1.07 12.07 -13.70
N LYS A 176 0.01 12.25 -14.47
CA LYS A 176 0.10 12.35 -15.93
C LYS A 176 0.76 13.68 -16.33
N ASN A 177 1.54 13.64 -17.41
CA ASN A 177 2.29 14.82 -17.89
C ASN A 177 1.40 15.85 -18.59
N ASP A 178 0.22 15.46 -19.05
CA ASP A 178 -0.69 16.32 -19.80
C ASP A 178 -1.53 17.26 -18.90
N ASP A 179 -2.02 16.75 -17.76
CA ASP A 179 -2.91 17.51 -16.87
C ASP A 179 -2.47 17.53 -15.41
N GLY A 180 -1.38 16.85 -15.06
CA GLY A 180 -0.83 16.76 -13.71
C GLY A 180 -1.67 15.88 -12.76
N ARG A 181 -2.69 15.19 -13.26
CA ARG A 181 -3.57 14.36 -12.44
C ARG A 181 -3.12 12.92 -12.42
N VAL A 182 -3.47 12.28 -11.33
CA VAL A 182 -3.26 10.84 -11.16
C VAL A 182 -4.46 10.08 -11.71
N ASP A 183 -4.23 9.09 -12.55
CA ASP A 183 -5.27 8.12 -12.95
C ASP A 183 -5.21 6.89 -12.05
N PHE A 184 -6.04 6.88 -11.04
CA PHE A 184 -6.13 5.78 -10.09
C PHE A 184 -6.72 4.49 -10.71
N SER A 185 -7.32 4.58 -11.90
CA SER A 185 -7.78 3.38 -12.63
C SER A 185 -6.62 2.43 -12.93
N ASN A 186 -5.38 2.94 -13.01
CA ASN A 186 -4.19 2.15 -13.35
C ASN A 186 -3.85 1.07 -12.30
N TRP A 187 -4.33 1.21 -11.06
CA TRP A 187 -4.20 0.21 -10.00
C TRP A 187 -5.50 -0.07 -9.26
N GLY A 188 -6.63 0.29 -9.88
CA GLY A 188 -7.95 -0.05 -9.35
C GLY A 188 -8.11 -1.54 -9.15
N GLY A 189 -8.63 -1.95 -7.98
CA GLY A 189 -8.78 -3.37 -7.63
C GLY A 189 -7.56 -4.03 -7.00
N LEU A 190 -6.46 -3.29 -6.76
CA LEU A 190 -5.23 -3.78 -6.10
C LEU A 190 -5.17 -3.41 -4.60
N ASN A 191 -6.31 -3.38 -3.92
CA ASN A 191 -6.44 -2.88 -2.55
C ASN A 191 -5.49 -3.54 -1.55
N ASP A 192 -5.21 -4.84 -1.66
CA ASP A 192 -4.34 -5.53 -0.71
C ASP A 192 -2.89 -5.02 -0.77
N VAL A 193 -2.45 -4.53 -1.92
CA VAL A 193 -1.08 -4.03 -2.12
C VAL A 193 -0.97 -2.51 -2.04
N THR A 194 -2.09 -1.79 -2.11
CA THR A 194 -2.12 -0.31 -2.04
C THR A 194 -2.85 0.22 -0.81
N ARG A 195 -3.36 -0.64 0.08
CA ARG A 195 -4.13 -0.26 1.27
C ARG A 195 -3.33 0.60 2.26
N TYR A 196 -2.06 0.27 2.45
CA TYR A 196 -1.21 0.91 3.46
C TYR A 196 -0.02 1.58 2.77
N PRO A 197 -0.12 2.86 2.44
CA PRO A 197 1.04 3.62 1.98
C PRO A 197 2.10 3.66 3.08
N GLN A 198 3.37 3.64 2.70
CA GLN A 198 4.47 3.78 3.65
C GLN A 198 4.46 5.17 4.28
N GLU A 199 4.10 6.19 3.52
CA GLU A 199 3.98 7.55 3.97
C GLU A 199 2.72 8.18 3.37
N ASN A 200 1.98 8.88 4.21
CA ASN A 200 0.86 9.72 3.80
C ASN A 200 0.92 10.99 4.63
N VAL A 201 1.28 12.08 4.02
CA VAL A 201 1.39 13.41 4.63
C VAL A 201 0.50 14.40 3.91
N GLU A 202 -0.08 15.30 4.66
CA GLU A 202 -1.01 16.28 4.14
C GLU A 202 -0.35 17.65 3.95
N ASN A 203 -0.92 18.41 3.03
CA ASN A 203 -0.49 19.78 2.69
C ASN A 203 0.98 19.83 2.26
N LEU A 204 1.60 21.02 2.37
CA LEU A 204 3.00 21.30 2.06
C LEU A 204 3.97 20.74 3.11
N THR A 205 3.65 19.62 3.73
CA THR A 205 4.56 18.97 4.68
C THR A 205 5.63 18.22 3.88
N PRO A 206 6.92 18.49 4.09
CA PRO A 206 7.98 17.73 3.44
C PRO A 206 7.92 16.26 3.82
N SER A 207 8.12 15.39 2.83
CA SER A 207 8.24 13.96 3.02
C SER A 207 9.68 13.50 2.79
N GLU A 208 9.97 12.24 3.07
CA GLU A 208 11.28 11.64 2.74
C GLU A 208 11.54 11.66 1.22
N PHE A 209 10.49 11.67 0.40
CA PHE A 209 10.57 11.45 -1.05
C PHE A 209 10.33 12.71 -1.89
N THR A 210 9.73 13.75 -1.32
CA THR A 210 9.40 14.99 -2.04
C THR A 210 9.30 16.18 -1.09
N PHE A 211 9.38 17.39 -1.62
CA PHE A 211 9.23 18.62 -0.85
C PHE A 211 7.80 18.91 -0.40
N GLY A 212 6.85 18.05 -0.77
CA GLY A 212 5.44 18.22 -0.48
C GLY A 212 4.65 18.91 -1.59
N ASN A 213 3.33 18.76 -1.54
CA ASN A 213 2.40 19.42 -2.46
C ASN A 213 1.17 19.90 -1.68
N LEU A 214 0.38 20.80 -2.26
CA LEU A 214 -0.80 21.40 -1.60
C LEU A 214 -1.83 20.33 -1.16
N GLY A 215 -2.01 19.27 -1.94
CA GLY A 215 -2.88 18.15 -1.64
C GLY A 215 -2.24 17.07 -0.76
N GLY A 216 -0.95 17.22 -0.46
CA GLY A 216 -0.20 16.21 0.28
C GLY A 216 0.57 15.25 -0.60
N VAL A 217 1.15 14.23 0.05
CA VAL A 217 1.98 13.20 -0.59
C VAL A 217 1.57 11.84 -0.08
N THR A 218 1.35 10.90 -1.00
CA THR A 218 1.13 9.49 -0.69
C THR A 218 2.22 8.65 -1.34
N TYR A 219 3.01 7.93 -0.54
CA TYR A 219 4.10 7.09 -1.01
C TYR A 219 3.80 5.61 -0.79
N TYR A 220 3.81 4.84 -1.88
CA TYR A 220 3.68 3.39 -1.87
C TYR A 220 5.04 2.74 -2.09
N ASN A 221 5.47 1.95 -1.10
CA ASN A 221 6.62 1.08 -1.24
C ASN A 221 6.16 -0.29 -1.74
N THR A 222 6.43 -0.56 -3.01
CA THR A 222 5.99 -1.81 -3.65
C THR A 222 7.06 -2.90 -3.66
N ARG A 223 8.05 -2.81 -2.77
CA ARG A 223 9.04 -3.88 -2.57
C ARG A 223 8.35 -5.13 -2.07
N ALA A 224 8.71 -6.28 -2.65
CA ALA A 224 8.09 -7.55 -2.25
C ALA A 224 8.34 -7.91 -0.78
N SER A 225 9.46 -7.46 -0.20
CA SER A 225 9.79 -7.69 1.21
C SER A 225 9.04 -6.77 2.20
N SER A 226 8.38 -5.70 1.71
CA SER A 226 7.60 -4.81 2.58
C SER A 226 6.23 -5.36 2.93
N TYR A 227 5.74 -6.35 2.17
CA TYR A 227 4.44 -6.97 2.43
C TYR A 227 4.56 -8.10 3.45
N ARG A 228 3.59 -8.15 4.36
CA ARG A 228 3.49 -9.22 5.35
C ARG A 228 3.29 -10.57 4.67
N LYS A 229 4.08 -11.58 5.06
CA LYS A 229 3.95 -12.95 4.56
C LYS A 229 2.55 -13.50 4.81
N GLY A 230 1.92 -14.05 3.77
CA GLY A 230 0.61 -14.65 3.89
C GLY A 230 -0.10 -14.78 2.55
N THR A 231 -1.31 -15.34 2.60
CA THR A 231 -2.23 -15.45 1.48
C THR A 231 -3.56 -14.84 1.89
N SER A 232 -4.12 -13.98 1.06
CA SER A 232 -5.44 -13.39 1.22
C SER A 232 -6.32 -13.81 0.05
N LEU A 233 -7.55 -14.21 0.34
CA LEU A 233 -8.59 -14.47 -0.65
C LEU A 233 -9.83 -13.70 -0.23
N ALA A 234 -10.35 -12.86 -1.11
CA ALA A 234 -11.53 -12.07 -0.85
C ALA A 234 -12.54 -12.23 -1.99
N TYR A 235 -13.79 -12.35 -1.61
CA TYR A 235 -14.92 -12.23 -2.52
C TYR A 235 -15.96 -11.31 -1.91
N SER A 236 -16.47 -10.39 -2.72
CA SER A 236 -17.49 -9.46 -2.29
C SER A 236 -18.58 -9.30 -3.35
N PHE A 237 -19.78 -8.99 -2.87
CA PHE A 237 -20.91 -8.61 -3.68
C PHE A 237 -21.30 -7.16 -3.38
N THR A 238 -21.51 -6.38 -4.41
CA THR A 238 -21.90 -4.96 -4.30
C THR A 238 -23.14 -4.68 -5.15
N ASN A 239 -23.76 -3.54 -4.95
CA ASN A 239 -24.90 -3.07 -5.71
C ASN A 239 -24.59 -1.75 -6.45
N ARG A 240 -23.37 -1.59 -6.92
CA ARG A 240 -22.92 -0.39 -7.66
C ARG A 240 -22.74 -0.69 -9.16
N SER A 241 -21.64 -0.22 -9.74
CA SER A 241 -21.30 -0.43 -11.16
C SER A 241 -20.96 -1.89 -11.49
N TYR A 242 -20.56 -2.67 -10.49
CA TYR A 242 -20.36 -4.12 -10.59
C TYR A 242 -21.05 -4.83 -9.42
N PHE A 243 -21.36 -6.10 -9.59
CA PHE A 243 -21.95 -6.93 -8.55
C PHE A 243 -20.95 -7.84 -7.86
N HIS A 244 -19.97 -8.29 -8.59
CA HIS A 244 -19.04 -9.31 -8.12
C HIS A 244 -17.62 -8.77 -8.13
N ARG A 245 -16.89 -9.08 -7.07
CA ARG A 245 -15.46 -8.86 -6.96
C ARG A 245 -14.79 -10.09 -6.34
N ALA A 246 -13.75 -10.58 -7.00
CA ALA A 246 -12.88 -11.60 -6.45
C ALA A 246 -11.44 -11.06 -6.44
N MET A 247 -10.71 -11.33 -5.36
CA MET A 247 -9.31 -10.93 -5.21
C MET A 247 -8.50 -12.03 -4.54
N ALA A 248 -7.27 -12.23 -4.99
CA ALA A 248 -6.32 -13.16 -4.41
C ALA A 248 -4.96 -12.49 -4.31
N THR A 249 -4.33 -12.57 -3.15
CA THR A 249 -3.00 -12.01 -2.91
C THR A 249 -2.12 -13.03 -2.20
N TYR A 250 -0.88 -13.14 -2.64
CA TYR A 250 0.14 -13.98 -2.03
C TYR A 250 1.42 -13.19 -1.79
N ASN A 251 1.92 -13.24 -0.56
CA ASN A 251 3.17 -12.63 -0.14
C ASN A 251 4.08 -13.70 0.46
N SER A 252 5.24 -13.93 -0.13
CA SER A 252 6.18 -14.95 0.37
C SER A 252 6.93 -14.50 1.63
N GLY A 253 7.04 -13.19 1.86
CA GLY A 253 8.04 -12.62 2.75
C GLY A 253 9.46 -12.83 2.22
N LEU A 254 10.46 -12.28 2.90
CA LEU A 254 11.86 -12.45 2.56
C LEU A 254 12.35 -13.82 3.02
N ASN A 255 12.92 -14.61 2.12
CA ASN A 255 13.47 -15.92 2.44
C ASN A 255 14.97 -15.85 2.76
N LYS A 256 15.53 -16.94 3.33
CA LYS A 256 16.97 -17.04 3.69
C LYS A 256 17.94 -16.86 2.51
N LYS A 257 17.46 -17.02 1.28
CA LYS A 257 18.24 -16.80 0.06
C LYS A 257 18.15 -15.37 -0.45
N GLY A 258 17.48 -14.47 0.29
CA GLY A 258 17.32 -13.06 -0.05
C GLY A 258 16.29 -12.81 -1.16
N TRP A 259 15.31 -13.70 -1.38
CA TRP A 259 14.22 -13.50 -2.32
C TRP A 259 12.92 -13.20 -1.58
N ALA A 260 12.13 -12.29 -2.13
CA ALA A 260 10.75 -12.08 -1.76
C ALA A 260 9.88 -11.95 -3.02
N TYR A 261 8.63 -12.40 -2.92
CA TYR A 261 7.66 -12.38 -4.01
C TYR A 261 6.31 -11.92 -3.48
N THR A 262 5.67 -11.01 -4.19
CA THR A 262 4.29 -10.59 -3.96
C THR A 262 3.54 -10.69 -5.27
N PHE A 263 2.39 -11.33 -5.23
CA PHE A 263 1.48 -11.46 -6.35
C PHE A 263 0.07 -11.14 -5.88
N SER A 264 -0.63 -10.28 -6.63
CA SER A 264 -2.06 -10.00 -6.39
C SER A 264 -2.80 -9.96 -7.72
N ALA A 265 -4.01 -10.51 -7.73
CA ALA A 265 -4.91 -10.44 -8.87
C ALA A 265 -6.34 -10.22 -8.39
N SER A 266 -7.11 -9.45 -9.15
CA SER A 266 -8.54 -9.27 -8.88
C SER A 266 -9.37 -9.17 -10.17
N ARG A 267 -10.67 -9.44 -10.04
CA ARG A 267 -11.67 -9.16 -11.08
C ARG A 267 -12.90 -8.54 -10.44
N ARG A 268 -13.45 -7.52 -11.10
CA ARG A 268 -14.72 -6.86 -10.75
C ARG A 268 -15.60 -6.93 -11.98
N TRP A 269 -16.83 -7.49 -11.85
CA TRP A 269 -17.66 -7.67 -13.03
C TRP A 269 -19.17 -7.57 -12.74
N ALA A 270 -19.88 -7.12 -13.74
CA ALA A 270 -21.32 -7.20 -13.87
C ALA A 270 -21.67 -7.17 -15.35
N GLU A 271 -22.60 -8.01 -15.78
CA GLU A 271 -23.17 -7.96 -17.12
C GLU A 271 -24.03 -6.73 -17.31
N GLU A 272 -24.76 -6.35 -16.27
CA GLU A 272 -25.47 -5.07 -16.15
C GLU A 272 -25.36 -4.60 -14.69
N GLY A 273 -25.08 -3.31 -14.47
CA GLY A 273 -25.03 -2.70 -13.15
C GLY A 273 -26.42 -2.31 -12.64
N VAL A 274 -26.47 -1.61 -11.50
CA VAL A 274 -27.73 -1.07 -10.95
C VAL A 274 -28.33 -0.03 -11.88
N ILE A 275 -27.51 0.73 -12.58
CA ILE A 275 -27.95 1.71 -13.59
C ILE A 275 -28.09 0.97 -14.92
N GLU A 276 -29.23 1.18 -15.59
CA GLU A 276 -29.56 0.51 -16.84
C GLU A 276 -28.51 0.73 -17.94
N GLY A 277 -28.17 -0.33 -18.66
CA GLY A 277 -27.21 -0.30 -19.76
C GLY A 277 -25.76 -0.07 -19.34
N THR A 278 -25.47 -0.01 -18.03
CA THR A 278 -24.07 -0.07 -17.56
C THR A 278 -23.64 -1.51 -17.44
N TYR A 279 -22.36 -1.75 -17.63
CA TYR A 279 -21.71 -3.03 -17.40
C TYR A 279 -20.26 -2.78 -17.01
N GLN A 280 -19.62 -3.77 -16.41
CA GLN A 280 -18.22 -3.70 -16.03
C GLN A 280 -17.54 -5.05 -16.15
N ASP A 281 -16.34 -5.05 -16.73
CA ASP A 281 -15.39 -6.13 -16.65
C ASP A 281 -14.00 -5.54 -16.47
N ALA A 282 -13.52 -5.59 -15.24
CA ALA A 282 -12.25 -5.00 -14.84
C ALA A 282 -11.40 -6.04 -14.13
N TYR A 283 -10.18 -6.20 -14.62
CA TYR A 283 -9.15 -7.02 -14.00
C TYR A 283 -8.11 -6.12 -13.35
N ALA A 284 -7.36 -6.68 -12.42
CA ALA A 284 -6.14 -6.05 -11.94
C ALA A 284 -5.11 -7.11 -11.62
N TYR A 285 -3.86 -6.77 -11.82
CA TYR A 285 -2.74 -7.64 -11.49
C TYR A 285 -1.58 -6.82 -10.92
N PHE A 286 -0.87 -7.43 -10.00
CA PHE A 286 0.33 -6.89 -9.36
C PHE A 286 1.34 -8.01 -9.19
N LEU A 287 2.58 -7.74 -9.57
CA LEU A 287 3.72 -8.61 -9.34
C LEU A 287 4.85 -7.77 -8.78
N SER A 288 5.42 -8.18 -7.67
CA SER A 288 6.68 -7.63 -7.16
C SER A 288 7.65 -8.78 -6.83
N VAL A 289 8.87 -8.64 -7.29
CA VAL A 289 9.96 -9.61 -7.06
C VAL A 289 11.16 -8.86 -6.55
N GLU A 290 11.62 -9.21 -5.36
CA GLU A 290 12.81 -8.61 -4.77
C GLU A 290 13.92 -9.63 -4.61
N LYS A 291 15.14 -9.19 -4.88
CA LYS A 291 16.38 -9.93 -4.60
C LYS A 291 17.32 -9.06 -3.79
N ARG A 292 17.64 -9.48 -2.57
CA ARG A 292 18.75 -8.92 -1.80
C ARG A 292 20.08 -9.51 -2.27
N LEU A 293 21.03 -8.64 -2.53
CA LEU A 293 22.39 -8.96 -2.95
C LEU A 293 23.36 -8.55 -1.84
N GLY A 294 23.55 -9.45 -0.86
CA GLY A 294 24.27 -9.15 0.36
C GLY A 294 23.55 -8.16 1.26
N GLU A 295 24.29 -7.43 2.11
CA GLU A 295 23.74 -6.52 3.11
C GLU A 295 23.51 -5.11 2.59
N ARG A 296 24.02 -4.78 1.40
CA ARG A 296 24.07 -3.40 0.91
C ARG A 296 23.21 -3.14 -0.31
N HIS A 297 22.80 -4.16 -1.03
CA HIS A 297 22.05 -3.98 -2.27
C HIS A 297 20.78 -4.81 -2.30
N ALA A 298 19.71 -4.23 -2.84
CA ALA A 298 18.51 -4.96 -3.21
C ALA A 298 18.05 -4.49 -4.57
N LEU A 299 17.57 -5.42 -5.38
CA LEU A 299 16.89 -5.15 -6.65
C LEU A 299 15.44 -5.55 -6.50
N ASN A 300 14.54 -4.71 -6.94
CA ASN A 300 13.11 -4.99 -6.95
C ASN A 300 12.53 -4.70 -8.33
N PHE A 301 11.84 -5.68 -8.88
CA PHE A 301 11.01 -5.51 -10.08
C PHE A 301 9.55 -5.47 -9.66
N THR A 302 8.81 -4.47 -10.14
CA THR A 302 7.36 -4.33 -9.93
C THR A 302 6.68 -4.17 -11.27
N ALA A 303 5.57 -4.89 -11.46
CA ALA A 303 4.69 -4.74 -12.60
C ALA A 303 3.23 -4.76 -12.13
N PHE A 304 2.43 -3.80 -12.57
CA PHE A 304 1.01 -3.76 -12.26
C PHE A 304 0.19 -3.11 -13.37
N GLY A 305 -1.09 -3.39 -13.36
CA GLY A 305 -2.04 -2.79 -14.28
C GLY A 305 -3.47 -3.23 -13.98
N SER A 306 -4.44 -2.46 -14.44
CA SER A 306 -5.86 -2.69 -14.21
C SER A 306 -6.66 -2.49 -15.49
N PRO A 307 -6.63 -3.45 -16.46
CA PRO A 307 -7.46 -3.39 -17.65
C PRO A 307 -8.93 -3.32 -17.25
N THR A 308 -9.60 -2.27 -17.72
CA THR A 308 -11.00 -1.99 -17.40
C THR A 308 -11.79 -1.76 -18.67
N TYR A 309 -12.94 -2.41 -18.79
CA TYR A 309 -13.92 -2.24 -19.85
C TYR A 309 -15.29 -2.04 -19.22
N ARG A 310 -15.93 -0.87 -19.47
CA ARG A 310 -17.21 -0.56 -18.87
C ARG A 310 -18.09 0.34 -19.71
N GLY A 311 -19.41 0.19 -19.54
CA GLY A 311 -20.41 1.13 -20.03
C GLY A 311 -20.71 2.19 -18.96
N SER A 312 -20.74 3.44 -19.38
CA SER A 312 -20.94 4.59 -18.50
C SER A 312 -22.41 4.90 -18.24
N ASN A 313 -22.68 5.61 -17.14
CA ASN A 313 -23.99 6.18 -16.85
C ASN A 313 -24.03 7.67 -17.21
N SER A 314 -25.21 8.17 -17.56
CA SER A 314 -25.43 9.58 -17.84
C SER A 314 -25.52 10.41 -16.54
N PRO A 315 -24.98 11.64 -16.55
CA PRO A 315 -25.33 12.60 -15.51
C PRO A 315 -26.80 13.03 -15.70
N ASN A 316 -27.60 12.90 -14.65
CA ASN A 316 -29.02 13.19 -14.68
C ASN A 316 -29.34 14.32 -13.70
N THR A 317 -30.32 15.16 -14.08
CA THR A 317 -30.91 16.15 -13.15
C THR A 317 -31.93 15.50 -12.23
N GLN A 318 -32.30 16.16 -11.14
CA GLN A 318 -33.37 15.69 -10.26
C GLN A 318 -34.69 15.48 -11.01
N GLU A 319 -35.00 16.35 -11.95
CA GLU A 319 -36.20 16.24 -12.80
C GLU A 319 -36.21 14.93 -13.61
N VAL A 320 -35.07 14.54 -14.17
CA VAL A 320 -34.91 13.24 -14.89
C VAL A 320 -35.13 12.08 -13.95
N TYR A 321 -34.58 12.13 -12.76
CA TYR A 321 -34.81 11.07 -11.77
C TYR A 321 -36.27 10.97 -11.34
N ASP A 322 -36.97 12.10 -11.21
CA ASP A 322 -38.38 12.11 -10.85
C ASP A 322 -39.27 11.58 -11.98
N LEU A 323 -38.89 11.81 -13.25
CA LEU A 323 -39.67 11.38 -14.43
C LEU A 323 -39.36 9.92 -14.81
N ALA A 324 -38.09 9.52 -14.82
CA ALA A 324 -37.64 8.26 -15.39
C ALA A 324 -37.08 7.24 -14.36
N GLY A 325 -36.96 7.66 -13.10
CA GLY A 325 -36.44 6.83 -12.02
C GLY A 325 -34.93 6.93 -11.84
N LYS A 326 -34.46 6.44 -10.69
CA LYS A 326 -33.05 6.56 -10.28
C LYS A 326 -32.07 5.72 -11.10
N ASN A 327 -32.56 4.69 -11.79
CA ASN A 327 -31.74 3.78 -12.59
C ASN A 327 -31.68 4.18 -14.07
N TYR A 328 -32.31 5.28 -14.43
CA TYR A 328 -32.33 5.77 -15.80
C TYR A 328 -30.93 6.19 -16.27
N ASN A 329 -30.61 5.80 -17.52
CA ASN A 329 -29.37 6.14 -18.18
C ASN A 329 -29.63 6.44 -19.65
N SER A 330 -29.35 7.66 -20.10
CA SER A 330 -29.54 8.07 -21.49
C SER A 330 -28.44 7.59 -22.44
N TYR A 331 -27.43 6.90 -21.97
CA TYR A 331 -26.30 6.46 -22.80
C TYR A 331 -26.50 5.08 -23.45
N TRP A 332 -27.54 4.36 -23.10
CA TRP A 332 -27.82 3.07 -23.71
C TRP A 332 -29.08 3.10 -24.60
N GLY A 333 -29.17 2.16 -25.48
CA GLY A 333 -30.31 1.92 -26.36
C GLY A 333 -30.24 0.57 -27.02
N TRP A 334 -31.25 0.25 -27.81
CA TRP A 334 -31.28 -0.96 -28.62
C TRP A 334 -30.67 -0.68 -29.99
N HIS A 335 -29.74 -1.55 -30.41
CA HIS A 335 -29.13 -1.53 -31.72
C HIS A 335 -29.05 -2.96 -32.26
N GLU A 336 -29.73 -3.23 -33.39
CA GLU A 336 -29.81 -4.55 -33.97
C GLU A 336 -30.27 -5.67 -33.02
N GLY A 337 -31.18 -5.33 -32.10
CA GLY A 337 -31.70 -6.29 -31.12
C GLY A 337 -30.82 -6.51 -29.90
N GLU A 338 -29.66 -5.84 -29.78
CA GLU A 338 -28.77 -5.88 -28.66
C GLU A 338 -28.82 -4.59 -27.85
N LYS A 339 -28.72 -4.71 -26.51
CA LYS A 339 -28.60 -3.59 -25.60
C LYS A 339 -27.18 -3.04 -25.67
N ARG A 340 -27.00 -1.80 -26.08
CA ARG A 340 -25.69 -1.17 -26.29
C ARG A 340 -25.58 0.14 -25.51
N ASN A 341 -24.40 0.38 -24.94
CA ASN A 341 -24.04 1.65 -24.32
C ASN A 341 -23.17 2.45 -25.30
N SER A 342 -23.53 3.71 -25.54
CA SER A 342 -22.80 4.60 -26.45
C SER A 342 -21.52 5.18 -25.83
N ARG A 343 -21.43 5.17 -24.49
CA ARG A 343 -20.32 5.73 -23.72
C ARG A 343 -19.53 4.59 -23.05
N ILE A 344 -18.66 3.99 -23.82
CA ILE A 344 -17.79 2.91 -23.34
C ILE A 344 -16.44 3.51 -22.96
N ARG A 345 -15.90 3.10 -21.81
CA ARG A 345 -14.53 3.38 -21.42
C ARG A 345 -13.71 2.10 -21.43
N LYS A 346 -12.55 2.17 -22.09
CA LYS A 346 -11.56 1.11 -22.11
C LYS A 346 -10.24 1.70 -21.66
N VAL A 347 -9.71 1.20 -20.53
CA VAL A 347 -8.44 1.68 -19.96
C VAL A 347 -7.50 0.51 -19.77
N PHE A 348 -6.26 0.66 -20.21
CA PHE A 348 -5.18 -0.24 -19.89
C PHE A 348 -3.83 0.47 -20.02
N GLU A 349 -3.26 0.89 -18.92
CA GLU A 349 -1.96 1.59 -18.85
C GLU A 349 -1.04 0.87 -17.86
N PRO A 350 -0.46 -0.29 -18.22
CA PRO A 350 0.42 -1.05 -17.33
C PRO A 350 1.68 -0.28 -16.99
N VAL A 351 2.14 -0.49 -15.76
CA VAL A 351 3.35 0.12 -15.20
C VAL A 351 4.37 -0.97 -14.90
N PHE A 352 5.61 -0.73 -15.32
CA PHE A 352 6.76 -1.57 -15.05
C PHE A 352 7.84 -0.74 -14.36
N GLN A 353 8.36 -1.23 -13.25
CA GLN A 353 9.41 -0.53 -12.51
C GLN A 353 10.54 -1.50 -12.17
N MET A 354 11.78 -0.99 -12.25
CA MET A 354 12.98 -1.65 -11.75
C MET A 354 13.65 -0.71 -10.76
N ALA A 355 13.69 -1.10 -9.50
CA ALA A 355 14.28 -0.31 -8.43
C ALA A 355 15.55 -0.98 -7.89
N HIS A 356 16.59 -0.18 -7.67
CA HIS A 356 17.82 -0.58 -7.00
C HIS A 356 17.98 0.24 -5.71
N TYR A 357 18.11 -0.44 -4.61
CA TYR A 357 18.36 0.11 -3.29
C TYR A 357 19.79 -0.17 -2.88
N TRP A 358 20.56 0.88 -2.64
CA TRP A 358 21.97 0.78 -2.28
C TRP A 358 22.27 1.50 -0.97
N LYS A 359 22.70 0.75 0.04
CA LYS A 359 23.22 1.26 1.30
C LYS A 359 24.70 1.59 1.13
N ILE A 360 25.03 2.84 0.82
CA ILE A 360 26.41 3.29 0.57
C ILE A 360 27.22 3.30 1.87
N GLY A 361 26.61 3.72 2.96
CA GLY A 361 27.26 3.85 4.26
C GLY A 361 26.28 3.74 5.42
N LYS A 362 26.72 4.11 6.62
CA LYS A 362 25.85 4.08 7.81
C LYS A 362 24.71 5.09 7.75
N SER A 363 24.92 6.22 7.06
CA SER A 363 23.98 7.35 7.00
C SER A 363 23.61 7.74 5.56
N SER A 364 23.97 6.94 4.55
CA SER A 364 23.74 7.30 3.16
C SER A 364 23.16 6.12 2.39
N ASN A 365 21.98 6.34 1.82
CA ASN A 365 21.29 5.38 0.96
C ASN A 365 21.05 6.04 -0.40
N LEU A 366 21.09 5.23 -1.47
CA LEU A 366 20.73 5.65 -2.81
C LEU A 366 19.63 4.69 -3.33
N ASN A 367 18.49 5.26 -3.66
CA ASN A 367 17.41 4.55 -4.31
C ASN A 367 17.32 5.03 -5.75
N SER A 368 17.37 4.11 -6.70
CA SER A 368 17.29 4.41 -8.13
C SER A 368 16.18 3.59 -8.74
N THR A 369 15.17 4.25 -9.31
CA THR A 369 14.03 3.58 -9.94
C THR A 369 13.91 3.99 -11.39
N PHE A 370 13.88 2.98 -12.28
CA PHE A 370 13.46 3.12 -13.67
C PHE A 370 11.99 2.72 -13.76
N SER A 371 11.17 3.55 -14.41
CA SER A 371 9.75 3.29 -14.62
C SER A 371 9.41 3.42 -16.09
N TYR A 372 8.57 2.51 -16.57
CA TYR A 372 8.01 2.53 -17.91
C TYR A 372 6.50 2.31 -17.84
N GLN A 373 5.76 3.22 -18.43
CA GLN A 373 4.31 3.14 -18.57
C GLN A 373 3.92 3.46 -19.99
N GLN A 374 3.06 2.63 -20.56
CA GLN A 374 2.46 2.87 -21.88
C GLN A 374 1.12 2.17 -21.91
N GLY A 375 0.12 2.81 -22.53
CA GLY A 375 -1.20 2.19 -22.61
C GLY A 375 -2.20 3.03 -23.37
N GLU A 376 -3.48 2.74 -23.11
CA GLU A 376 -4.63 3.31 -23.79
C GLU A 376 -5.71 3.69 -22.77
N ASP A 377 -6.24 4.92 -22.86
CA ASP A 377 -7.51 5.34 -22.25
C ASP A 377 -8.44 5.80 -23.38
N ALA A 378 -9.31 4.90 -23.81
CA ALA A 378 -10.23 5.15 -24.91
C ALA A 378 -11.66 5.32 -24.40
N ARG A 379 -12.38 6.25 -24.99
CA ARG A 379 -13.78 6.54 -24.70
C ARG A 379 -14.58 6.65 -25.99
N SER A 380 -15.74 5.99 -26.02
CA SER A 380 -16.64 6.10 -27.15
C SER A 380 -17.75 7.13 -26.90
N ARG A 381 -18.36 7.60 -27.97
CA ARG A 381 -19.59 8.38 -27.98
C ARG A 381 -20.28 8.29 -29.33
N LEU A 382 -21.56 8.61 -29.41
CA LEU A 382 -22.27 8.72 -30.68
C LEU A 382 -21.68 9.84 -31.53
N ASP A 383 -21.48 9.56 -32.81
CA ASP A 383 -21.11 10.58 -33.79
C ASP A 383 -22.38 11.20 -34.42
N TRP A 384 -22.83 12.30 -33.84
CA TRP A 384 -24.02 13.02 -34.29
C TRP A 384 -23.81 13.81 -35.59
N PHE A 385 -22.55 14.03 -35.98
CA PHE A 385 -22.23 14.87 -37.13
C PHE A 385 -22.05 14.10 -38.44
N HIS A 386 -21.60 12.88 -38.35
CA HIS A 386 -21.25 12.07 -39.53
C HIS A 386 -21.94 10.70 -39.55
N GLY A 387 -22.64 10.35 -38.49
CA GLY A 387 -23.39 9.09 -38.41
C GLY A 387 -24.69 9.14 -39.21
N ALA A 388 -25.17 7.99 -39.64
CA ALA A 388 -26.54 7.84 -40.14
C ALA A 388 -27.51 8.15 -38.99
N ASP A 389 -28.73 8.63 -39.33
CA ASP A 389 -29.78 8.85 -38.34
C ASP A 389 -29.97 7.57 -37.52
N PRO A 390 -29.83 7.62 -36.21
CA PRO A 390 -29.95 6.45 -35.33
C PRO A 390 -31.42 5.99 -35.11
N ASN A 391 -32.42 6.72 -35.65
CA ASN A 391 -33.85 6.40 -35.54
C ASN A 391 -34.35 5.55 -36.72
#